data_f8d349de5e00dcbab762549615f6cf21
#
_entry.id   f8d349de5e00dcbab762549615f6cf21
#
_cell.length_a   1.000
_cell.length_b   1.000
_cell.length_c   1.000
_cell.angle_alpha   90.00
_cell.angle_beta   90.00
_cell.angle_gamma   90.00
#
_symmetry.space_group_name_H-M   'P 1'
#
loop_
_entity.id
_entity.type
_entity.pdbx_description
1 polymer ?
#
loop_
_entity_poly.entity_id
_entity_poly.type
_entity_poly.pdbx_seq_one_letter_code
_entity_poly.pdbx_strand_id
1 'polypeptide(L)'
;MQTHDAKRVEITIERAMQSRLTQALQEAGVTGYTILPVYGGSGRSGEWERSGDVTRGAGMVQVVCMIKPERLDHLLDAAFAVVEKHIGVVTVVDCQVLRAERF
;
A
#
# COMPACT_ATOMS: atom_id res chain seq x y z
N MET A 1 -24.18 -16.52 -0.54
CA MET A 1 -23.58 -15.40 0.21
C MET A 1 -23.27 -14.27 -0.77
N GLN A 2 -23.63 -13.07 -0.41
CA GLN A 2 -23.48 -11.93 -1.30
C GLN A 2 -22.08 -11.33 -1.18
N THR A 3 -21.46 -11.03 -2.32
CA THR A 3 -20.17 -10.35 -2.36
C THR A 3 -20.32 -8.98 -3.02
N HIS A 4 -19.35 -8.12 -2.78
CA HIS A 4 -19.35 -6.75 -3.30
C HIS A 4 -18.01 -6.46 -3.97
N ASP A 5 -18.06 -5.79 -5.10
CA ASP A 5 -16.85 -5.43 -5.82
C ASP A 5 -16.01 -4.43 -5.03
N ALA A 6 -14.72 -4.67 -5.02
CA ALA A 6 -13.76 -3.80 -4.36
C ALA A 6 -12.45 -3.77 -5.15
N LYS A 7 -11.62 -2.80 -4.83
CA LYS A 7 -10.24 -2.74 -5.33
C LYS A 7 -9.31 -2.98 -4.16
N ARG A 8 -8.41 -3.94 -4.32
CA ARG A 8 -7.32 -4.16 -3.38
C ARG A 8 -6.12 -3.39 -3.87
N VAL A 9 -5.65 -2.44 -3.08
CA VAL A 9 -4.49 -1.63 -3.42
C VAL A 9 -3.33 -2.06 -2.53
N GLU A 10 -2.21 -2.41 -3.17
CA GLU A 10 -1.01 -2.88 -2.49
C GLU A 10 0.11 -1.90 -2.79
N ILE A 11 0.67 -1.30 -1.76
CA ILE A 11 1.71 -0.30 -1.91
C ILE A 11 2.95 -0.80 -1.18
N THR A 12 3.98 -1.16 -1.95
CA THR A 12 5.27 -1.55 -1.39
C THR A 12 6.15 -0.32 -1.39
N ILE A 13 6.65 0.06 -0.23
CA ILE A 13 7.39 1.31 -0.06
C ILE A 13 8.45 1.16 1.03
N GLU A 14 9.44 2.01 1.01
CA GLU A 14 10.44 2.08 2.07
C GLU A 14 9.79 2.30 3.42
N ARG A 15 10.28 1.58 4.43
CA ARG A 15 9.74 1.69 5.79
C ARG A 15 9.73 3.12 6.30
N ALA A 16 10.75 3.90 5.96
CA ALA A 16 10.83 5.29 6.40
C ALA A 16 9.65 6.14 5.95
N MET A 17 8.96 5.72 4.88
CA MET A 17 7.83 6.45 4.33
C MET A 17 6.48 5.93 4.81
N GLN A 18 6.47 4.88 5.63
CA GLN A 18 5.23 4.23 6.05
C GLN A 18 4.23 5.20 6.68
N SER A 19 4.67 5.96 7.67
CA SER A 19 3.77 6.88 8.39
C SER A 19 3.22 7.97 7.47
N ARG A 20 4.05 8.49 6.59
CA ARG A 20 3.60 9.51 5.64
C ARG A 20 2.56 8.95 4.67
N LEU A 21 2.78 7.71 4.21
CA LEU A 21 1.83 7.05 3.33
C LEU A 21 0.49 6.79 4.02
N THR A 22 0.52 6.20 5.21
CA THR A 22 -0.72 5.89 5.92
C THR A 22 -1.49 7.15 6.28
N GLN A 23 -0.79 8.22 6.60
CA GLN A 23 -1.45 9.52 6.85
C GLN A 23 -2.14 10.03 5.58
N ALA A 24 -1.47 9.94 4.43
CA ALA A 24 -2.06 10.37 3.16
C ALA A 24 -3.31 9.55 2.82
N LEU A 25 -3.25 8.24 3.05
CA LEU A 25 -4.40 7.36 2.82
C LEU A 25 -5.57 7.72 3.73
N GLN A 26 -5.31 7.99 5.00
CA GLN A 26 -6.35 8.38 5.95
C GLN A 26 -6.99 9.70 5.55
N GLU A 27 -6.19 10.67 5.12
CA GLU A 27 -6.70 11.97 4.65
C GLU A 27 -7.53 11.80 3.38
N ALA A 28 -7.23 10.78 2.57
CA ALA A 28 -8.01 10.47 1.37
C ALA A 28 -9.27 9.66 1.66
N GLY A 29 -9.54 9.37 2.92
CA GLY A 29 -10.76 8.70 3.34
C GLY A 29 -10.67 7.18 3.46
N VAL A 30 -9.47 6.62 3.44
CA VAL A 30 -9.29 5.19 3.67
C VAL A 30 -9.56 4.90 5.14
N THR A 31 -10.51 4.00 5.40
CA THR A 31 -10.95 3.69 6.76
C THR A 31 -10.10 2.62 7.45
N GLY A 32 -9.40 1.80 6.66
CA GLY A 32 -8.57 0.76 7.25
C GLY A 32 -7.49 0.30 6.30
N TYR A 33 -6.38 -0.15 6.87
CA TYR A 33 -5.27 -0.69 6.10
C TYR A 33 -4.55 -1.74 6.92
N THR A 34 -3.78 -2.59 6.25
CA THR A 34 -2.95 -3.59 6.88
C THR A 34 -1.51 -3.36 6.45
N ILE A 35 -0.58 -3.44 7.38
CA ILE A 35 0.84 -3.31 7.08
C ILE A 35 1.46 -4.69 7.18
N LEU A 36 2.14 -5.10 6.11
CA LEU A 36 2.80 -6.39 6.03
C LEU A 36 4.31 -6.18 5.95
N PRO A 37 5.09 -6.96 6.73
CA PRO A 37 6.53 -6.92 6.59
C PRO A 37 6.96 -7.56 5.28
N VAL A 38 8.04 -7.06 4.71
CA VAL A 38 8.62 -7.60 3.48
C VAL A 38 10.02 -8.07 3.80
N TYR A 39 10.30 -9.35 3.52
CA TYR A 39 11.61 -9.92 3.82
C TYR A 39 12.68 -9.46 2.86
N GLY A 40 12.35 -9.33 1.59
CA GLY A 40 13.31 -8.94 0.58
C GLY A 40 12.68 -8.99 -0.79
N GLY A 41 13.47 -8.64 -1.77
CA GLY A 41 13.03 -8.66 -3.14
C GLY A 41 14.11 -8.10 -4.05
N SER A 42 13.76 -7.94 -5.31
CA SER A 42 14.64 -7.38 -6.30
C SER A 42 13.83 -6.45 -7.19
N GLY A 43 14.39 -5.33 -7.52
CA GLY A 43 13.73 -4.36 -8.39
C GLY A 43 14.73 -3.72 -9.32
N ARG A 44 14.31 -2.63 -9.95
CA ARG A 44 15.15 -1.90 -10.91
C ARG A 44 16.49 -1.49 -10.30
N SER A 45 16.50 -1.15 -9.00
CA SER A 45 17.70 -0.67 -8.31
C SER A 45 18.53 -1.78 -7.70
N GLY A 46 18.16 -3.06 -7.89
CA GLY A 46 18.86 -4.21 -7.38
C GLY A 46 18.11 -4.94 -6.29
N GLU A 47 18.79 -5.82 -5.61
CA GLU A 47 18.21 -6.62 -4.54
C GLU A 47 18.17 -5.84 -3.24
N TRP A 48 17.18 -6.16 -2.41
CA TRP A 48 17.06 -5.61 -1.07
C TRP A 48 16.51 -6.68 -0.14
N GLU A 49 17.04 -6.74 1.08
CA GLU A 49 16.63 -7.70 2.09
C GLU A 49 16.51 -7.05 3.44
N ARG A 50 15.50 -7.47 4.19
CA ARG A 50 15.28 -6.96 5.54
C ARG A 50 16.37 -7.39 6.49
N SER A 51 16.79 -8.66 6.40
CA SER A 51 17.77 -9.24 7.32
C SER A 51 19.19 -8.76 7.08
N GLY A 52 19.48 -8.27 5.89
CA GLY A 52 20.80 -7.77 5.55
C GLY A 52 21.00 -6.29 5.84
N ASP A 53 19.96 -5.60 6.23
CA ASP A 53 20.01 -4.17 6.45
C ASP A 53 20.65 -3.84 7.79
N VAL A 54 21.70 -3.04 7.75
CA VAL A 54 22.34 -2.53 8.96
C VAL A 54 21.75 -1.18 9.35
N THR A 55 21.02 -0.53 8.46
CA THR A 55 20.37 0.75 8.70
C THR A 55 18.89 0.55 8.96
N ARG A 56 18.39 1.15 10.02
CA ARG A 56 16.95 1.13 10.29
C ARG A 56 16.23 1.92 9.21
N GLY A 57 15.11 1.40 8.75
CA GLY A 57 14.32 2.07 7.74
C GLY A 57 14.74 1.80 6.31
N ALA A 58 15.84 1.04 6.12
CA ALA A 58 16.26 0.63 4.79
C ALA A 58 15.37 -0.48 4.23
N GLY A 59 14.64 -1.18 5.09
CA GLY A 59 13.73 -2.23 4.66
C GLY A 59 12.47 -1.68 3.98
N MET A 60 11.72 -2.60 3.41
CA MET A 60 10.46 -2.28 2.73
C MET A 60 9.29 -2.82 3.54
N VAL A 61 8.16 -2.17 3.37
CA VAL A 61 6.88 -2.64 3.92
C VAL A 61 5.83 -2.61 2.81
N GLN A 62 4.78 -3.38 2.99
CA GLN A 62 3.63 -3.31 2.09
C GLN A 62 2.41 -2.85 2.88
N VAL A 63 1.76 -1.81 2.39
CA VAL A 63 0.52 -1.30 2.94
C VAL A 63 -0.60 -1.76 2.01
N VAL A 64 -1.59 -2.44 2.57
CA VAL A 64 -2.70 -3.02 1.80
C VAL A 64 -3.99 -2.43 2.30
N CYS A 65 -4.85 -1.98 1.39
CA CYS A 65 -6.20 -1.54 1.73
C CYS A 65 -7.18 -1.98 0.66
N MET A 66 -8.43 -2.11 1.09
CA MET A 66 -9.56 -2.39 0.19
C MET A 66 -10.41 -1.14 0.11
N ILE A 67 -10.83 -0.76 -1.09
CA ILE A 67 -11.68 0.40 -1.27
C ILE A 67 -12.78 0.12 -2.29
N LYS A 68 -13.79 0.95 -2.26
CA LYS A 68 -14.85 0.92 -3.25
C LYS A 68 -14.31 1.37 -4.60
N PRO A 69 -14.71 0.73 -5.71
CA PRO A 69 -14.17 1.08 -7.03
C PRO A 69 -14.24 2.57 -7.37
N GLU A 70 -15.31 3.23 -6.99
CA GLU A 70 -15.53 4.65 -7.31
C GLU A 70 -14.57 5.59 -6.59
N ARG A 71 -13.85 5.10 -5.58
CA ARG A 71 -12.90 5.91 -4.81
C ARG A 71 -11.45 5.66 -5.21
N LEU A 72 -11.23 4.78 -6.17
CA LEU A 72 -9.88 4.35 -6.54
C LEU A 72 -9.01 5.52 -7.02
N ASP A 73 -9.52 6.33 -7.93
CA ASP A 73 -8.72 7.41 -8.51
C ASP A 73 -8.24 8.39 -7.43
N HIS A 74 -9.12 8.73 -6.49
CA HIS A 74 -8.76 9.62 -5.40
C HIS A 74 -7.66 9.04 -4.52
N LEU A 75 -7.76 7.74 -4.21
CA LEU A 75 -6.75 7.07 -3.41
C LEU A 75 -5.41 7.01 -4.17
N LEU A 76 -5.46 6.69 -5.45
CA LEU A 76 -4.23 6.58 -6.24
C LEU A 76 -3.49 7.91 -6.34
N ASP A 77 -4.22 9.02 -6.48
CA ASP A 77 -3.62 10.33 -6.50
C ASP A 77 -2.89 10.62 -5.17
N ALA A 78 -3.53 10.30 -4.05
CA ALA A 78 -2.94 10.51 -2.74
C ALA A 78 -1.70 9.63 -2.53
N ALA A 79 -1.78 8.37 -2.91
CA ALA A 79 -0.66 7.43 -2.78
C ALA A 79 0.50 7.83 -3.67
N PHE A 80 0.23 8.21 -4.92
CA PHE A 80 1.27 8.58 -5.85
C PHE A 80 2.04 9.82 -5.41
N ALA A 81 1.36 10.78 -4.79
CA ALA A 81 2.01 11.97 -4.26
C ALA A 81 3.11 11.62 -3.24
N VAL A 82 2.96 10.50 -2.55
CA VAL A 82 3.98 10.04 -1.61
C VAL A 82 5.03 9.17 -2.30
N VAL A 83 4.59 8.28 -3.20
CA VAL A 83 5.45 7.25 -3.78
C VAL A 83 6.36 7.76 -4.90
N GLU A 84 5.95 8.80 -5.63
CA GLU A 84 6.61 9.19 -6.89
C GLU A 84 8.10 9.53 -6.75
N LYS A 85 8.55 9.97 -5.57
CA LYS A 85 9.93 10.35 -5.31
C LYS A 85 10.70 9.28 -4.54
N HIS A 86 10.12 8.11 -4.38
CA HIS A 86 10.69 7.06 -3.55
C HIS A 86 10.68 5.74 -4.29
N ILE A 87 11.42 4.77 -3.76
CA ILE A 87 11.36 3.40 -4.27
C ILE A 87 10.03 2.83 -3.80
N GLY A 88 9.15 2.58 -4.75
CA GLY A 88 7.83 2.06 -4.39
C GLY A 88 7.05 1.60 -5.59
N VAL A 89 6.13 0.69 -5.35
CA VAL A 89 5.26 0.12 -6.38
C VAL A 89 3.83 0.12 -5.85
N VAL A 90 2.91 0.58 -6.68
CA VAL A 90 1.49 0.54 -6.36
C VAL A 90 0.82 -0.43 -7.34
N THR A 91 0.14 -1.43 -6.82
CA THR A 91 -0.62 -2.37 -7.64
C THR A 91 -2.07 -2.35 -7.23
N VAL A 92 -2.95 -2.60 -8.19
CA VAL A 92 -4.39 -2.63 -7.98
C VAL A 92 -4.91 -3.96 -8.48
N VAL A 93 -5.70 -4.63 -7.65
CA VAL A 93 -6.27 -5.93 -7.97
C VAL A 93 -7.77 -5.86 -7.76
N ASP A 94 -8.53 -6.33 -8.74
CA ASP A 94 -9.97 -6.47 -8.59
C ASP A 94 -10.26 -7.62 -7.64
N CYS A 95 -11.14 -7.38 -6.68
CA CYS A 95 -11.50 -8.40 -5.72
C CYS A 95 -12.96 -8.22 -5.28
N GLN A 96 -13.41 -9.11 -4.42
CA GLN A 96 -14.75 -9.05 -3.85
C GLN A 96 -14.67 -9.19 -2.35
N VAL A 97 -15.49 -8.44 -1.65
CA VAL A 97 -15.57 -8.48 -0.19
C VAL A 97 -16.98 -8.87 0.26
N LEU A 98 -17.06 -9.44 1.45
CA LEU A 98 -18.34 -9.88 1.99
C LEU A 98 -19.07 -8.79 2.79
N ARG A 99 -18.33 -7.82 3.32
CA ARG A 99 -18.86 -6.82 4.23
C ARG A 99 -18.58 -5.41 3.70
N ALA A 100 -19.46 -4.99 2.78
CA ALA A 100 -19.28 -3.69 2.12
C ALA A 100 -19.27 -2.51 3.10
N GLU A 101 -19.92 -2.63 4.24
CA GLU A 101 -19.99 -1.56 5.25
C GLU A 101 -18.68 -1.34 5.97
N ARG A 102 -17.69 -2.20 5.72
CA ARG A 102 -16.37 -2.08 6.36
C ARG A 102 -15.35 -1.30 5.54
N PHE A 103 -15.78 -0.80 4.38
CA PHE A 103 -14.81 -0.07 3.55
C PHE A 103 -15.41 1.00 2.67
#